data_70aaabd6d75b61b768efd5b3cb8a0de9
#
_entry.id   70aaabd6d75b61b768efd5b3cb8a0de9
#
_cell.length_a   1.000
_cell.length_b   1.000
_cell.length_c   1.000
_cell.angle_alpha   90.00
_cell.angle_beta   90.00
_cell.angle_gamma   90.00
#
_symmetry.space_group_name_H-M   'P 1'
#
loop_
_entity.id
_entity.type
_entity.pdbx_description
1 polymer ?
#
loop_
_entity_poly.entity_id
_entity_poly.type
_entity_poly.pdbx_seq_one_letter_code
_entity_poly.pdbx_strand_id
1 'polypeptide(L)'
;DENGNVIENGLQKLGLKFENGKLSGTVSKTGAYQLRITAADESGLTASRDVTLTIMENQPPVVVDGNVKVPEVVFNHETNFSVKDWFKDPNEADELTFTAVKGLPDGLTIDAKTGTISGTPQEVGAFSVTITASDGKNAPVEYTFKLTVRGNQAPQAVPDTAPSVVVGGNNSFELKDFIKDPDGD
;
A
#
# COMPACT_ATOMS: atom_id res chain seq x y z
N ASP A 1 -33.49 -15.59 -6.26
CA ASP A 1 -32.78 -14.98 -7.40
C ASP A 1 -32.96 -13.46 -7.40
N GLU A 2 -32.39 -12.79 -8.37
CA GLU A 2 -32.47 -11.33 -8.55
C GLU A 2 -33.91 -10.82 -8.76
N ASN A 3 -34.87 -11.68 -9.05
CA ASN A 3 -36.30 -11.37 -9.22
C ASN A 3 -37.13 -11.68 -7.97
N GLY A 4 -36.48 -12.06 -6.86
CA GLY A 4 -37.13 -12.39 -5.59
C GLY A 4 -37.72 -13.80 -5.51
N ASN A 5 -37.44 -14.69 -6.49
CA ASN A 5 -37.91 -16.07 -6.44
C ASN A 5 -37.01 -16.92 -5.50
N VAL A 6 -37.62 -17.81 -4.75
CA VAL A 6 -36.89 -18.80 -3.94
C VAL A 6 -36.28 -19.84 -4.87
N ILE A 7 -34.97 -20.05 -4.74
CA ILE A 7 -34.23 -21.06 -5.48
C ILE A 7 -33.73 -22.11 -4.50
N GLU A 8 -34.17 -23.35 -4.60
CA GLU A 8 -33.55 -24.47 -3.89
C GLU A 8 -32.07 -24.58 -4.31
N ASN A 9 -31.17 -24.68 -3.35
CA ASN A 9 -29.72 -24.65 -3.54
C ASN A 9 -29.21 -23.40 -4.26
N GLY A 10 -29.87 -22.26 -4.03
CA GLY A 10 -29.52 -20.97 -4.67
C GLY A 10 -28.06 -20.54 -4.47
N LEU A 11 -27.50 -20.80 -3.29
CA LEU A 11 -26.08 -20.51 -3.01
C LEU A 11 -25.13 -21.28 -3.93
N GLN A 12 -25.37 -22.57 -4.16
CA GLN A 12 -24.54 -23.40 -5.04
C GLN A 12 -24.62 -22.91 -6.49
N LYS A 13 -25.79 -22.46 -6.96
CA LYS A 13 -25.94 -21.87 -8.30
C LYS A 13 -25.20 -20.55 -8.45
N LEU A 14 -24.95 -19.85 -7.35
CA LEU A 14 -24.11 -18.65 -7.31
C LEU A 14 -22.62 -18.96 -7.14
N GLY A 15 -22.24 -20.24 -6.97
CA GLY A 15 -20.86 -20.64 -6.69
C GLY A 15 -20.49 -20.49 -5.21
N LEU A 16 -21.47 -20.34 -4.33
CA LEU A 16 -21.29 -20.17 -2.90
C LEU A 16 -21.65 -21.42 -2.13
N LYS A 17 -20.99 -21.66 -1.00
CA LYS A 17 -21.30 -22.68 -0.01
C LYS A 17 -21.34 -22.07 1.39
N PHE A 18 -22.19 -22.62 2.24
CA PHE A 18 -22.30 -22.25 3.63
C PHE A 18 -21.87 -23.45 4.49
N GLU A 19 -20.80 -23.25 5.27
CA GLU A 19 -20.24 -24.29 6.14
C GLU A 19 -19.76 -23.63 7.44
N ASN A 20 -20.07 -24.23 8.58
CA ASN A 20 -19.62 -23.76 9.90
C ASN A 20 -19.88 -22.27 10.16
N GLY A 21 -21.06 -21.78 9.78
CA GLY A 21 -21.41 -20.36 9.97
C GLY A 21 -20.76 -19.39 8.98
N LYS A 22 -19.99 -19.90 8.01
CA LYS A 22 -19.26 -19.08 7.03
C LYS A 22 -19.80 -19.31 5.62
N LEU A 23 -20.05 -18.20 4.91
CA LEU A 23 -20.33 -18.19 3.48
C LEU A 23 -19.01 -18.01 2.71
N SER A 24 -18.73 -18.91 1.75
CA SER A 24 -17.48 -18.87 0.96
C SER A 24 -17.72 -19.41 -0.46
N GLY A 25 -16.86 -19.05 -1.40
CA GLY A 25 -16.93 -19.53 -2.79
C GLY A 25 -16.55 -18.45 -3.78
N THR A 26 -16.62 -18.80 -5.08
CA THR A 26 -16.36 -17.87 -6.20
C THR A 26 -17.66 -17.63 -6.94
N VAL A 27 -18.08 -16.37 -7.00
CA VAL A 27 -19.30 -15.94 -7.70
C VAL A 27 -18.98 -15.52 -9.13
N SER A 28 -19.91 -15.79 -10.05
CA SER A 28 -19.74 -15.48 -11.48
C SER A 28 -20.84 -14.55 -12.03
N LYS A 29 -21.78 -14.13 -11.20
CA LYS A 29 -22.88 -13.24 -11.58
C LYS A 29 -23.06 -12.15 -10.56
N THR A 30 -23.15 -10.91 -11.02
CA THR A 30 -23.53 -9.76 -10.20
C THR A 30 -25.04 -9.76 -9.92
N GLY A 31 -25.47 -9.03 -8.90
CA GLY A 31 -26.88 -8.88 -8.56
C GLY A 31 -27.13 -8.73 -7.06
N ALA A 32 -28.37 -8.48 -6.70
CA ALA A 32 -28.83 -8.44 -5.31
C ALA A 32 -29.72 -9.66 -5.04
N TYR A 33 -29.32 -10.47 -4.09
CA TYR A 33 -29.98 -11.74 -3.76
C TYR A 33 -30.51 -11.72 -2.34
N GLN A 34 -31.79 -12.06 -2.17
CA GLN A 34 -32.38 -12.19 -0.85
C GLN A 34 -32.01 -13.54 -0.24
N LEU A 35 -31.38 -13.51 0.91
CA LEU A 35 -31.03 -14.72 1.68
C LEU A 35 -31.80 -14.72 2.99
N ARG A 36 -32.35 -15.88 3.36
CA ARG A 36 -32.88 -16.14 4.70
C ARG A 36 -31.87 -16.96 5.49
N ILE A 37 -31.35 -16.37 6.55
CA ILE A 37 -30.46 -17.06 7.48
C ILE A 37 -31.32 -17.55 8.65
N THR A 38 -31.27 -18.86 8.92
CA THR A 38 -31.99 -19.49 10.02
C THR A 38 -30.98 -20.18 10.94
N ALA A 39 -31.06 -19.88 12.21
CA ALA A 39 -30.34 -20.60 13.27
C ALA A 39 -31.35 -21.44 14.08
N ALA A 40 -30.94 -22.65 14.46
CA ALA A 40 -31.70 -23.52 15.38
C ALA A 40 -30.84 -23.83 16.59
N ASP A 41 -31.44 -23.88 17.76
CA ASP A 41 -30.81 -24.40 18.97
C ASP A 41 -30.94 -25.94 19.09
N GLU A 42 -30.33 -26.51 20.11
CA GLU A 42 -30.38 -27.97 20.38
C GLU A 42 -31.80 -28.48 20.65
N SER A 43 -32.72 -27.59 21.07
CA SER A 43 -34.11 -27.89 21.32
C SER A 43 -35.00 -27.82 20.07
N GLY A 44 -34.41 -27.40 18.94
CA GLY A 44 -35.10 -27.24 17.66
C GLY A 44 -35.85 -25.89 17.50
N LEU A 45 -35.71 -24.97 18.45
CA LEU A 45 -36.26 -23.62 18.32
C LEU A 45 -35.42 -22.83 17.30
N THR A 46 -36.11 -22.08 16.46
CA THR A 46 -35.44 -21.37 15.33
C THR A 46 -35.66 -19.88 15.40
N ALA A 47 -34.63 -19.14 14.96
CA ALA A 47 -34.72 -17.72 14.64
C ALA A 47 -34.23 -17.50 13.19
N SER A 48 -34.93 -16.63 12.49
CA SER A 48 -34.58 -16.32 11.09
C SER A 48 -34.42 -14.83 10.85
N ARG A 49 -33.52 -14.47 9.95
CA ARG A 49 -33.34 -13.11 9.46
C ARG A 49 -33.16 -13.11 7.95
N ASP A 50 -33.84 -12.21 7.28
CA ASP A 50 -33.63 -11.94 5.86
C ASP A 50 -32.54 -10.88 5.70
N VAL A 51 -31.57 -11.14 4.79
CA VAL A 51 -30.47 -10.26 4.45
C VAL A 51 -30.35 -10.17 2.93
N THR A 52 -29.91 -9.01 2.43
CA THR A 52 -29.59 -8.86 1.01
C THR A 52 -28.11 -9.09 0.80
N LEU A 53 -27.76 -10.10 0.01
CA LEU A 53 -26.40 -10.31 -0.51
C LEU A 53 -26.27 -9.53 -1.83
N THR A 54 -25.46 -8.49 -1.85
CA THR A 54 -25.13 -7.76 -3.07
C THR A 54 -23.81 -8.27 -3.62
N ILE A 55 -23.83 -8.77 -4.86
CA ILE A 55 -22.64 -9.20 -5.60
C ILE A 55 -22.35 -8.13 -6.64
N MET A 56 -21.22 -7.44 -6.48
CA MET A 56 -20.77 -6.37 -7.35
C MET A 56 -19.73 -6.88 -8.35
N GLU A 57 -19.57 -6.15 -9.45
CA GLU A 57 -18.50 -6.37 -10.39
C GLU A 57 -17.16 -5.94 -9.78
N ASN A 58 -16.10 -6.71 -10.07
CA ASN A 58 -14.77 -6.32 -9.68
C ASN A 58 -14.32 -5.08 -10.46
N GLN A 59 -13.82 -4.09 -9.77
CA GLN A 59 -13.34 -2.84 -10.34
C GLN A 59 -11.82 -2.85 -10.44
N PRO A 60 -11.22 -2.23 -11.47
CA PRO A 60 -9.78 -2.08 -11.52
C PRO A 60 -9.27 -1.17 -10.39
N PRO A 61 -7.99 -1.32 -9.99
CA PRO A 61 -7.35 -0.35 -9.12
C PRO A 61 -7.41 1.06 -9.68
N VAL A 62 -7.35 2.05 -8.81
CA VAL A 62 -7.31 3.48 -9.19
C VAL A 62 -6.14 4.17 -8.51
N VAL A 63 -5.61 5.22 -9.15
CA VAL A 63 -4.66 6.14 -8.52
C VAL A 63 -5.44 7.05 -7.57
N VAL A 64 -4.94 7.19 -6.34
CA VAL A 64 -5.54 8.09 -5.35
C VAL A 64 -5.20 9.53 -5.72
N ASP A 65 -6.23 10.33 -6.04
CA ASP A 65 -6.07 11.76 -6.24
C ASP A 65 -5.68 12.44 -4.93
N GLY A 66 -4.53 13.08 -4.92
CA GLY A 66 -4.04 13.78 -3.72
C GLY A 66 -2.54 14.04 -3.82
N ASN A 67 -1.99 14.69 -2.82
CA ASN A 67 -0.57 15.02 -2.72
C ASN A 67 0.28 13.75 -2.56
N VAL A 68 0.57 13.08 -3.69
CA VAL A 68 1.59 12.04 -3.74
C VAL A 68 2.92 12.69 -3.39
N LYS A 69 3.39 12.46 -2.18
CA LYS A 69 4.66 13.00 -1.72
C LYS A 69 5.78 12.04 -2.12
N VAL A 70 6.47 12.38 -3.20
CA VAL A 70 7.69 11.68 -3.59
C VAL A 70 8.82 12.18 -2.69
N PRO A 71 9.53 11.30 -1.95
CA PRO A 71 10.65 11.72 -1.12
C PRO A 71 11.82 12.15 -1.97
N GLU A 72 12.67 13.00 -1.42
CA GLU A 72 13.98 13.28 -1.96
C GLU A 72 14.91 12.10 -1.63
N VAL A 73 15.70 11.68 -2.60
CA VAL A 73 16.62 10.54 -2.49
C VAL A 73 18.04 11.03 -2.70
N VAL A 74 18.98 10.52 -1.92
CA VAL A 74 20.39 10.92 -1.97
C VAL A 74 21.22 9.83 -2.63
N PHE A 75 22.10 10.22 -3.55
CA PHE A 75 23.05 9.33 -4.21
C PHE A 75 23.90 8.57 -3.20
N ASN A 76 24.04 7.26 -3.42
CA ASN A 76 24.82 6.34 -2.59
C ASN A 76 24.36 6.21 -1.12
N HIS A 77 23.14 6.68 -0.79
CA HIS A 77 22.51 6.48 0.52
C HIS A 77 21.34 5.49 0.40
N GLU A 78 21.18 4.67 1.43
CA GLU A 78 20.04 3.75 1.49
C GLU A 78 18.74 4.56 1.55
N THR A 79 17.78 4.18 0.72
CA THR A 79 16.44 4.76 0.71
C THR A 79 15.37 3.70 0.88
N ASN A 80 14.26 4.12 1.47
CA ASN A 80 13.10 3.26 1.68
C ASN A 80 11.83 4.13 1.73
N PHE A 81 10.91 3.91 0.79
CA PHE A 81 9.59 4.54 0.81
C PHE A 81 8.55 3.67 0.10
N SER A 82 7.28 3.79 0.49
CA SER A 82 6.20 3.00 -0.09
C SER A 82 5.37 3.83 -1.06
N VAL A 83 4.95 3.20 -2.15
CA VAL A 83 4.00 3.74 -3.14
C VAL A 83 2.61 3.13 -2.96
N LYS A 84 2.41 2.25 -1.99
CA LYS A 84 1.15 1.52 -1.79
C LYS A 84 -0.04 2.46 -1.64
N ASP A 85 0.11 3.50 -0.84
CA ASP A 85 -0.97 4.45 -0.55
C ASP A 85 -1.30 5.39 -1.73
N TRP A 86 -0.54 5.30 -2.83
CA TRP A 86 -0.82 6.04 -4.06
C TRP A 86 -1.90 5.36 -4.91
N PHE A 87 -2.24 4.11 -4.56
CA PHE A 87 -3.23 3.30 -5.26
C PHE A 87 -4.28 2.81 -4.28
N LYS A 88 -5.48 2.63 -4.78
CA LYS A 88 -6.59 2.05 -4.03
C LYS A 88 -7.37 1.11 -4.94
N ASP A 89 -7.77 -0.04 -4.40
CA ASP A 89 -8.78 -0.87 -5.04
C ASP A 89 -10.16 -0.50 -4.49
N PRO A 90 -11.16 -0.25 -5.36
CA PRO A 90 -12.54 -0.03 -4.91
C PRO A 90 -13.14 -1.26 -4.22
N ASN A 91 -12.63 -2.45 -4.53
CA ASN A 91 -12.98 -3.70 -3.87
C ASN A 91 -11.98 -3.97 -2.72
N GLU A 92 -12.27 -3.46 -1.54
CA GLU A 92 -11.38 -3.42 -0.36
C GLU A 92 -10.75 -4.76 0.07
N ALA A 93 -11.29 -5.89 -0.42
CA ALA A 93 -10.76 -7.23 -0.15
C ALA A 93 -9.64 -7.65 -1.11
N ASP A 94 -9.38 -6.88 -2.17
CA ASP A 94 -8.38 -7.22 -3.16
C ASP A 94 -6.99 -6.71 -2.77
N GLU A 95 -6.02 -7.63 -2.76
CA GLU A 95 -4.62 -7.30 -2.54
C GLU A 95 -3.98 -6.83 -3.84
N LEU A 96 -3.35 -5.64 -3.81
CA LEU A 96 -2.63 -5.11 -4.95
C LEU A 96 -1.21 -5.66 -5.03
N THR A 97 -0.76 -5.88 -6.26
CA THR A 97 0.64 -6.17 -6.59
C THR A 97 1.24 -5.01 -7.38
N PHE A 98 2.52 -4.71 -7.12
CA PHE A 98 3.22 -3.55 -7.65
C PHE A 98 4.41 -3.94 -8.51
N THR A 99 4.62 -3.21 -9.61
CA THR A 99 5.78 -3.42 -10.49
C THR A 99 6.30 -2.09 -11.01
N ALA A 100 7.62 -1.88 -10.98
CA ALA A 100 8.25 -0.78 -11.69
C ALA A 100 8.45 -1.19 -13.15
N VAL A 101 7.73 -0.52 -14.05
CA VAL A 101 7.74 -0.84 -15.49
C VAL A 101 8.95 -0.22 -16.18
N LYS A 102 9.31 1.00 -15.78
CA LYS A 102 10.45 1.74 -16.33
C LYS A 102 10.92 2.88 -15.44
N GLY A 103 12.15 3.30 -15.67
CA GLY A 103 12.71 4.55 -15.13
C GLY A 103 13.10 4.51 -13.66
N LEU A 104 13.04 3.34 -13.01
CA LEU A 104 13.59 3.20 -11.66
C LEU A 104 15.12 3.29 -11.75
N PRO A 105 15.79 4.17 -10.97
CA PRO A 105 17.23 4.29 -10.96
C PRO A 105 17.94 2.99 -10.62
N ASP A 106 19.12 2.75 -11.18
CA ASP A 106 19.96 1.61 -10.81
C ASP A 106 20.26 1.63 -9.32
N GLY A 107 20.24 0.44 -8.70
CA GLY A 107 20.39 0.26 -7.26
C GLY A 107 19.10 0.31 -6.46
N LEU A 108 17.96 0.70 -7.08
CA LEU A 108 16.64 0.66 -6.45
C LEU A 108 15.82 -0.51 -6.98
N THR A 109 15.01 -1.08 -6.10
CA THR A 109 14.04 -2.14 -6.42
C THR A 109 12.69 -1.85 -5.78
N ILE A 110 11.63 -2.47 -6.30
CA ILE A 110 10.30 -2.42 -5.70
C ILE A 110 9.89 -3.81 -5.21
N ASP A 111 9.37 -3.88 -3.99
CA ASP A 111 8.72 -5.08 -3.48
C ASP A 111 7.30 -5.17 -4.01
N ALA A 112 6.98 -6.28 -4.68
CA ALA A 112 5.70 -6.45 -5.37
C ALA A 112 4.49 -6.53 -4.44
N LYS A 113 4.64 -6.89 -3.18
CA LYS A 113 3.53 -7.02 -2.23
C LYS A 113 3.30 -5.77 -1.42
N THR A 114 4.38 -5.14 -1.00
CA THR A 114 4.31 -3.97 -0.12
C THR A 114 4.32 -2.64 -0.87
N GLY A 115 4.69 -2.65 -2.16
CA GLY A 115 4.92 -1.43 -2.94
C GLY A 115 6.07 -0.59 -2.39
N THR A 116 6.99 -1.21 -1.65
CA THR A 116 8.14 -0.51 -1.08
C THR A 116 9.26 -0.43 -2.12
N ILE A 117 9.70 0.80 -2.42
CA ILE A 117 10.91 1.05 -3.18
C ILE A 117 12.05 1.20 -2.19
N SER A 118 13.11 0.42 -2.38
CA SER A 118 14.27 0.40 -1.49
C SER A 118 15.56 0.12 -2.24
N GLY A 119 16.70 0.45 -1.61
CA GLY A 119 18.04 0.23 -2.12
C GLY A 119 18.89 1.49 -2.06
N THR A 120 20.02 1.46 -2.78
CA THR A 120 21.01 2.54 -2.82
C THR A 120 21.18 3.02 -4.25
N PRO A 121 20.67 4.21 -4.61
CA PRO A 121 20.73 4.70 -5.98
C PRO A 121 22.16 5.01 -6.40
N GLN A 122 22.52 4.59 -7.61
CA GLN A 122 23.89 4.67 -8.14
C GLN A 122 24.07 5.77 -9.20
N GLU A 123 23.07 6.62 -9.41
CA GLU A 123 23.10 7.70 -10.39
C GLU A 123 22.35 8.92 -9.88
N VAL A 124 22.96 10.10 -10.04
CA VAL A 124 22.35 11.41 -9.73
C VAL A 124 21.52 11.86 -10.92
N GLY A 125 20.31 12.33 -10.67
CA GLY A 125 19.47 12.84 -11.76
C GLY A 125 18.00 12.93 -11.42
N ALA A 126 17.22 13.22 -12.45
CA ALA A 126 15.77 13.22 -12.38
C ALA A 126 15.21 12.12 -13.27
N PHE A 127 14.52 11.16 -12.66
CA PHE A 127 14.03 9.96 -13.29
C PHE A 127 12.50 10.00 -13.42
N SER A 128 12.00 9.65 -14.59
CA SER A 128 10.56 9.48 -14.81
C SER A 128 10.21 8.02 -14.55
N VAL A 129 9.76 7.72 -13.33
CA VAL A 129 9.45 6.36 -12.87
C VAL A 129 7.99 6.04 -13.13
N THR A 130 7.71 4.91 -13.80
CA THR A 130 6.36 4.41 -13.99
C THR A 130 6.17 3.12 -13.20
N ILE A 131 5.14 3.10 -12.37
CA ILE A 131 4.74 1.95 -11.54
C ILE A 131 3.35 1.51 -11.97
N THR A 132 3.11 0.21 -11.98
CA THR A 132 1.78 -0.39 -12.12
C THR A 132 1.32 -0.98 -10.80
N ALA A 133 0.01 -0.87 -10.54
CA ALA A 133 -0.70 -1.62 -9.52
C ALA A 133 -1.75 -2.51 -10.17
N SER A 134 -1.84 -3.77 -9.76
CA SER A 134 -2.75 -4.77 -10.30
C SER A 134 -3.44 -5.55 -9.18
N ASP A 135 -4.74 -5.79 -9.34
CA ASP A 135 -5.56 -6.69 -8.54
C ASP A 135 -5.52 -8.16 -9.06
N GLY A 136 -4.81 -8.41 -10.16
CA GLY A 136 -4.74 -9.71 -10.82
C GLY A 136 -6.00 -10.13 -11.55
N LYS A 137 -7.04 -9.29 -11.62
CA LYS A 137 -8.35 -9.59 -12.24
C LYS A 137 -8.68 -8.66 -13.39
N ASN A 138 -8.32 -7.39 -13.25
CA ASN A 138 -8.54 -6.33 -14.24
C ASN A 138 -7.23 -5.86 -14.87
N ALA A 139 -7.34 -4.96 -15.84
CA ALA A 139 -6.17 -4.28 -16.37
C ALA A 139 -5.47 -3.48 -15.25
N PRO A 140 -4.12 -3.59 -15.14
CA PRO A 140 -3.38 -2.82 -14.14
C PRO A 140 -3.48 -1.31 -14.42
N VAL A 141 -3.41 -0.51 -13.37
CA VAL A 141 -3.32 0.94 -13.47
C VAL A 141 -1.87 1.39 -13.40
N GLU A 142 -1.52 2.37 -14.22
CA GLU A 142 -0.17 2.96 -14.28
C GLU A 142 -0.16 4.34 -13.64
N TYR A 143 0.93 4.64 -12.94
CA TYR A 143 1.21 5.98 -12.44
C TYR A 143 2.67 6.34 -12.70
N THR A 144 2.89 7.53 -13.29
CA THR A 144 4.22 8.05 -13.57
C THR A 144 4.51 9.25 -12.69
N PHE A 145 5.67 9.24 -12.02
CA PHE A 145 6.12 10.31 -11.17
C PHE A 145 7.59 10.65 -11.41
N LYS A 146 7.99 11.83 -10.97
CA LYS A 146 9.39 12.26 -11.03
C LYS A 146 10.09 11.91 -9.72
N LEU A 147 11.10 11.05 -9.78
CA LEU A 147 12.02 10.78 -8.68
C LEU A 147 13.31 11.57 -8.90
N THR A 148 13.71 12.36 -7.91
CA THR A 148 14.96 13.11 -7.97
C THR A 148 15.97 12.47 -7.03
N VAL A 149 17.10 12.04 -7.57
CA VAL A 149 18.28 11.61 -6.84
C VAL A 149 19.28 12.76 -6.83
N ARG A 150 19.45 13.40 -5.68
CA ARG A 150 20.46 14.47 -5.52
C ARG A 150 21.82 13.91 -5.14
N GLY A 151 22.86 14.67 -5.43
CA GLY A 151 24.23 14.36 -4.98
C GLY A 151 24.33 14.45 -3.46
N ASN A 152 25.24 13.67 -2.88
CA ASN A 152 25.63 13.79 -1.49
C ASN A 152 26.31 15.14 -1.25
N GLN A 153 26.06 15.75 -0.10
CA GLN A 153 26.66 17.02 0.30
C GLN A 153 27.78 16.79 1.31
N ALA A 154 28.78 17.65 1.31
CA ALA A 154 29.83 17.56 2.31
C ALA A 154 29.33 18.08 3.67
N PRO A 155 29.86 17.56 4.77
CA PRO A 155 29.62 18.10 6.10
C PRO A 155 29.90 19.61 6.16
N GLN A 156 29.06 20.34 6.88
CA GLN A 156 29.13 21.79 7.02
C GLN A 156 29.37 22.19 8.45
N ALA A 157 30.17 23.25 8.65
CA ALA A 157 30.32 23.86 9.96
C ALA A 157 29.01 24.51 10.40
N VAL A 158 28.63 24.29 11.65
CA VAL A 158 27.49 24.97 12.27
C VAL A 158 27.98 26.35 12.76
N PRO A 159 27.49 27.46 12.17
CA PRO A 159 27.93 28.78 12.56
C PRO A 159 27.52 29.11 13.99
N ASP A 160 28.30 29.99 14.62
CA ASP A 160 28.05 30.58 15.95
C ASP A 160 27.98 29.63 17.16
N THR A 161 28.54 28.42 17.00
CA THR A 161 28.69 27.49 18.14
C THR A 161 30.13 27.52 18.63
N ALA A 162 30.34 28.16 19.81
CA ALA A 162 31.64 28.12 20.48
C ALA A 162 31.49 27.38 21.82
N PRO A 163 32.27 26.34 22.09
CA PRO A 163 32.21 25.65 23.36
C PRO A 163 32.80 26.54 24.45
N SER A 164 32.17 26.58 25.60
CA SER A 164 32.68 27.20 26.78
C SER A 164 33.25 26.14 27.73
N VAL A 165 34.46 26.34 28.23
CA VAL A 165 35.10 25.44 29.18
C VAL A 165 35.49 26.20 30.44
N VAL A 166 35.36 25.57 31.59
CA VAL A 166 35.65 26.15 32.89
C VAL A 166 36.93 25.56 33.43
N VAL A 167 37.86 26.41 33.87
CA VAL A 167 39.13 25.97 34.48
C VAL A 167 38.84 25.19 35.76
N GLY A 168 39.41 23.97 35.87
CA GLY A 168 39.25 23.08 37.03
C GLY A 168 37.93 22.34 37.09
N GLY A 169 37.05 22.49 36.08
CA GLY A 169 35.81 21.74 35.94
C GLY A 169 35.95 20.53 35.02
N ASN A 170 35.02 19.57 35.14
CA ASN A 170 34.85 18.52 34.15
C ASN A 170 34.15 19.10 32.93
N ASN A 171 34.88 19.29 31.84
CA ASN A 171 34.36 19.85 30.62
C ASN A 171 34.17 18.76 29.58
N SER A 172 33.00 18.70 28.93
CA SER A 172 32.72 17.84 27.78
C SER A 172 31.87 18.59 26.77
N PHE A 173 32.15 18.39 25.51
CA PHE A 173 31.30 18.85 24.40
C PHE A 173 31.43 17.86 23.25
N GLU A 174 30.41 17.78 22.42
CA GLU A 174 30.41 16.85 21.28
C GLU A 174 30.77 17.58 20.00
N LEU A 175 31.69 17.00 19.21
CA LEU A 175 32.13 17.61 17.94
C LEU A 175 31.01 17.69 16.91
N LYS A 176 30.03 16.80 16.98
CA LYS A 176 28.83 16.82 16.11
C LYS A 176 28.01 18.12 16.26
N ASP A 177 28.17 18.87 17.36
CA ASP A 177 27.48 20.14 17.55
C ASP A 177 28.07 21.26 16.70
N PHE A 178 29.30 21.07 16.19
CA PHE A 178 30.04 22.05 15.39
C PHE A 178 30.10 21.72 13.91
N ILE A 179 29.85 20.48 13.56
CA ILE A 179 29.83 19.98 12.15
C ILE A 179 28.58 19.17 11.98
N LYS A 180 27.80 19.50 10.98
CA LYS A 180 26.57 18.77 10.63
C LYS A 180 26.62 18.35 9.18
N ASP A 181 26.34 17.08 8.92
CA ASP A 181 26.09 16.60 7.59
C ASP A 181 24.63 16.88 7.19
N PRO A 182 24.37 17.58 6.05
CA PRO A 182 23.03 17.88 5.59
C PRO A 182 22.23 16.61 5.21
N ASP A 183 22.92 15.52 4.89
CA ASP A 183 22.37 14.25 4.44
C ASP A 183 22.18 13.26 5.59
N GLY A 184 22.79 13.53 6.73
CA GLY A 184 22.61 12.80 7.99
C GLY A 184 23.50 11.56 8.13
N ASP A 185 24.57 11.48 7.35
CA ASP A 185 25.59 10.41 7.40
C ASP A 185 26.85 10.78 8.22
#